data_dfb4b0c962b50bdfdd0ae7b6c8a5e9c8
#
_entry.id   dfb4b0c962b50bdfdd0ae7b6c8a5e9c8
#
_cell.length_a   1.000
_cell.length_b   1.000
_cell.length_c   1.000
_cell.angle_alpha   90.00
_cell.angle_beta   90.00
_cell.angle_gamma   90.00
#
_symmetry.space_group_name_H-M   'P 1'
#
loop_
_entity.id
_entity.type
_entity.pdbx_description
1 polymer ?
#
loop_
_entity_poly.entity_id
_entity_poly.type
_entity_poly.pdbx_seq_one_letter_code
_entity_poly.pdbx_strand_id
1 'polypeptide(L)'
;FGKLSSISEAFQRCYIQDDNTDAYFSKLINNPEIDYSRYIFFYLAYLIENDRIIEAKKITDDIHYINSTLLLSQGKSWIEKGNFNQFQKVFSCRNPNDIISEFLFLISNLYSSEDSFEKSNFYLNLSNFLNPKFIFNLSLVAENQYLNKEYKKARKTLKKLDNKNNIFYDWYRIKKETQIIAKEVGNNESLNFIDLEFKKIVSPNKKILFDMANFYKNFKKYDEAIIYYTQLIEIFDDNSEIKQDLLYRRGGTYERMKEYSKSDKDLQDSLKIDPDDAYVLNYLAYSWLERNFKIEEAIKMLETAYELESNDPYIIDSIGWAYFLTNDYKKAEKFLKRAVELMPDDSIVNDHYGDILWKLDRKIQARYFWRNVLKMEDVDEEMLNKINKKIIEGLKNS
;
A
#
# COMPACT_ATOMS: atom_id res chain seq x y z
N PHE A 1 -6.64 -19.04 12.93
CA PHE A 1 -6.10 -20.42 12.82
C PHE A 1 -6.15 -20.97 11.40
N GLY A 2 -7.19 -20.71 10.59
CA GLY A 2 -7.29 -21.21 9.22
C GLY A 2 -6.16 -20.80 8.28
N LYS A 3 -5.62 -19.60 8.44
CA LYS A 3 -4.49 -19.09 7.62
C LYS A 3 -3.19 -19.88 7.84
N LEU A 4 -2.89 -20.24 9.08
CA LEU A 4 -1.71 -21.04 9.42
C LEU A 4 -1.85 -22.50 8.97
N SER A 5 -3.06 -23.06 8.94
CA SER A 5 -3.34 -24.42 8.47
C SER A 5 -2.93 -24.62 7.01
N SER A 6 -3.37 -23.72 6.11
CA SER A 6 -3.05 -23.83 4.68
C SER A 6 -1.55 -23.73 4.38
N ILE A 7 -0.84 -22.83 5.10
CA ILE A 7 0.62 -22.73 5.01
C ILE A 7 1.29 -24.02 5.52
N SER A 8 0.83 -24.53 6.68
CA SER A 8 1.35 -25.76 7.27
C SER A 8 1.18 -26.95 6.34
N GLU A 9 0.00 -27.11 5.73
CA GLU A 9 -0.28 -28.18 4.78
C GLU A 9 0.66 -28.12 3.57
N ALA A 10 0.84 -26.95 2.96
CA ALA A 10 1.75 -26.80 1.81
C ALA A 10 3.19 -27.18 2.17
N PHE A 11 3.72 -26.71 3.30
CA PHE A 11 5.08 -27.05 3.72
C PHE A 11 5.24 -28.51 4.17
N GLN A 12 4.22 -29.11 4.81
CA GLN A 12 4.25 -30.55 5.15
C GLN A 12 4.33 -31.40 3.89
N ARG A 13 3.49 -31.11 2.87
CA ARG A 13 3.53 -31.83 1.59
C ARG A 13 4.87 -31.65 0.88
N CYS A 14 5.39 -30.44 0.89
CA CYS A 14 6.71 -30.15 0.32
C CYS A 14 7.82 -30.94 1.06
N TYR A 15 7.77 -31.04 2.38
CA TYR A 15 8.76 -31.76 3.18
C TYR A 15 8.78 -33.28 2.89
N ILE A 16 7.59 -33.89 2.82
CA ILE A 16 7.49 -35.34 2.57
C ILE A 16 7.52 -35.68 1.07
N GLN A 17 7.71 -34.70 0.18
CA GLN A 17 7.76 -34.89 -1.27
C GLN A 17 6.46 -35.50 -1.84
N ASP A 18 5.31 -35.04 -1.34
CA ASP A 18 3.99 -35.51 -1.77
C ASP A 18 3.67 -35.02 -3.19
N ASP A 19 3.08 -35.89 -4.02
CA ASP A 19 2.72 -35.56 -5.41
C ASP A 19 1.70 -34.42 -5.49
N ASN A 20 0.94 -34.15 -4.44
CA ASN A 20 -0.04 -33.05 -4.40
C ASN A 20 0.55 -31.71 -3.94
N THR A 21 1.86 -31.59 -3.72
CA THR A 21 2.51 -30.34 -3.24
C THR A 21 2.12 -29.13 -4.08
N ASP A 22 2.08 -29.27 -5.41
CA ASP A 22 1.67 -28.21 -6.33
C ASP A 22 0.26 -27.70 -6.08
N ALA A 23 -0.69 -28.63 -5.85
CA ALA A 23 -2.09 -28.26 -5.62
C ALA A 23 -2.23 -27.43 -4.33
N TYR A 24 -1.45 -27.76 -3.29
CA TYR A 24 -1.48 -27.00 -2.04
C TYR A 24 -0.83 -25.62 -2.16
N PHE A 25 0.32 -25.52 -2.84
CA PHE A 25 0.91 -24.21 -3.11
C PHE A 25 0.02 -23.37 -4.01
N SER A 26 -0.53 -23.94 -5.09
CA SER A 26 -1.46 -23.22 -5.99
C SER A 26 -2.70 -22.72 -5.26
N LYS A 27 -3.31 -23.55 -4.40
CA LYS A 27 -4.44 -23.14 -3.58
C LYS A 27 -4.07 -22.00 -2.62
N LEU A 28 -2.87 -22.01 -2.08
CA LEU A 28 -2.38 -21.00 -1.15
C LEU A 28 -2.17 -19.66 -1.86
N ILE A 29 -1.43 -19.65 -2.98
CA ILE A 29 -1.04 -18.41 -3.68
C ILE A 29 -2.17 -17.77 -4.49
N ASN A 30 -3.19 -18.54 -4.91
CA ASN A 30 -4.35 -18.04 -5.66
C ASN A 30 -5.56 -17.73 -4.77
N ASN A 31 -5.37 -17.60 -3.47
CA ASN A 31 -6.47 -17.26 -2.55
C ASN A 31 -6.79 -15.76 -2.66
N PRO A 32 -8.02 -15.37 -3.06
CA PRO A 32 -8.37 -13.97 -3.27
C PRO A 32 -8.57 -13.18 -1.96
N GLU A 33 -8.77 -13.87 -0.84
CA GLU A 33 -9.07 -13.23 0.44
C GLU A 33 -7.82 -12.81 1.24
N ILE A 34 -6.65 -13.33 0.88
CA ILE A 34 -5.43 -13.15 1.67
C ILE A 34 -4.22 -13.02 0.76
N ASP A 35 -3.39 -12.00 1.01
CA ASP A 35 -2.09 -11.86 0.35
C ASP A 35 -1.11 -12.94 0.85
N TYR A 36 -0.95 -13.97 0.05
CA TYR A 36 0.06 -15.01 0.24
C TYR A 36 1.26 -14.86 -0.71
N SER A 37 1.51 -13.67 -1.25
CA SER A 37 2.58 -13.40 -2.23
C SER A 37 3.96 -13.87 -1.76
N ARG A 38 4.24 -13.82 -0.44
CA ARG A 38 5.47 -14.37 0.16
C ARG A 38 5.67 -15.84 -0.19
N TYR A 39 4.59 -16.63 -0.27
CA TYR A 39 4.65 -18.08 -0.50
C TYR A 39 4.92 -18.45 -1.96
N ILE A 40 4.77 -17.51 -2.89
CA ILE A 40 5.24 -17.67 -4.26
C ILE A 40 6.76 -17.93 -4.25
N PHE A 41 7.54 -17.23 -3.43
CA PHE A 41 8.97 -17.47 -3.33
C PHE A 41 9.30 -18.92 -2.91
N PHE A 42 8.59 -19.46 -1.92
CA PHE A 42 8.81 -20.82 -1.45
C PHE A 42 8.35 -21.87 -2.47
N TYR A 43 7.30 -21.58 -3.22
CA TYR A 43 6.87 -22.44 -4.32
C TYR A 43 7.90 -22.42 -5.46
N LEU A 44 8.44 -21.26 -5.80
CA LEU A 44 9.55 -21.17 -6.77
C LEU A 44 10.77 -21.96 -6.28
N ALA A 45 11.11 -21.90 -5.00
CA ALA A 45 12.22 -22.68 -4.43
C ALA A 45 11.98 -24.20 -4.57
N TYR A 46 10.74 -24.66 -4.31
CA TYR A 46 10.34 -26.06 -4.50
C TYR A 46 10.45 -26.50 -5.97
N LEU A 47 9.94 -25.68 -6.92
CA LEU A 47 10.01 -25.98 -8.35
C LEU A 47 11.47 -26.09 -8.82
N ILE A 48 12.31 -25.13 -8.42
CA ILE A 48 13.75 -25.12 -8.76
C ILE A 48 14.48 -26.35 -8.15
N GLU A 49 14.15 -26.72 -6.91
CA GLU A 49 14.75 -27.88 -6.23
C GLU A 49 14.39 -29.21 -6.92
N ASN A 50 13.30 -29.24 -7.68
CA ASN A 50 12.84 -30.39 -8.46
C ASN A 50 13.08 -30.23 -9.98
N ASP A 51 14.04 -29.38 -10.39
CA ASP A 51 14.43 -29.13 -11.78
C ASP A 51 13.31 -28.62 -12.71
N ARG A 52 12.21 -28.10 -12.15
CA ARG A 52 11.02 -27.59 -12.86
C ARG A 52 11.18 -26.12 -13.21
N ILE A 53 12.29 -25.79 -13.87
CA ILE A 53 12.68 -24.40 -14.18
C ILE A 53 11.67 -23.70 -15.10
N ILE A 54 11.09 -24.43 -16.07
CA ILE A 54 10.13 -23.84 -17.04
C ILE A 54 8.88 -23.34 -16.31
N GLU A 55 8.37 -24.11 -15.35
CA GLU A 55 7.19 -23.74 -14.59
C GLU A 55 7.50 -22.57 -13.64
N ALA A 56 8.66 -22.58 -13.01
CA ALA A 56 9.11 -21.44 -12.19
C ALA A 56 9.20 -20.14 -13.01
N LYS A 57 9.71 -20.19 -14.25
CA LYS A 57 9.74 -19.04 -15.15
C LYS A 57 8.33 -18.54 -15.47
N LYS A 58 7.40 -19.45 -15.81
CA LYS A 58 6.00 -19.08 -16.10
C LYS A 58 5.35 -18.34 -14.95
N ILE A 59 5.54 -18.79 -13.71
CA ILE A 59 5.01 -18.09 -12.52
C ILE A 59 5.65 -16.70 -12.37
N THR A 60 6.95 -16.57 -12.67
CA THR A 60 7.62 -15.27 -12.54
C THR A 60 7.26 -14.28 -13.64
N ASP A 61 6.73 -14.70 -14.78
CA ASP A 61 6.26 -13.78 -15.82
C ASP A 61 5.10 -12.91 -15.31
N ASP A 62 4.25 -13.47 -14.46
CA ASP A 62 3.11 -12.76 -13.85
C ASP A 62 3.51 -11.86 -12.66
N ILE A 63 4.76 -11.94 -12.18
CA ILE A 63 5.24 -11.10 -11.08
C ILE A 63 5.79 -9.78 -11.63
N HIS A 64 5.19 -8.68 -11.26
CA HIS A 64 5.69 -7.36 -11.60
C HIS A 64 6.52 -6.75 -10.47
N TYR A 65 7.73 -6.25 -10.80
CA TYR A 65 8.63 -5.64 -9.82
C TYR A 65 7.98 -4.49 -9.03
N ILE A 66 7.09 -3.73 -9.65
CA ILE A 66 6.43 -2.56 -9.04
C ILE A 66 5.71 -2.96 -7.75
N ASN A 67 4.89 -4.01 -7.79
CA ASN A 67 4.06 -4.46 -6.67
C ASN A 67 4.70 -5.58 -5.83
N SER A 68 5.95 -5.98 -6.16
CA SER A 68 6.58 -7.10 -5.48
C SER A 68 7.36 -6.69 -4.23
N THR A 69 7.36 -7.58 -3.23
CA THR A 69 8.19 -7.46 -2.03
C THR A 69 9.69 -7.62 -2.36
N LEU A 70 10.57 -7.27 -1.41
CA LEU A 70 12.01 -7.50 -1.54
C LEU A 70 12.32 -8.97 -1.86
N LEU A 71 11.67 -9.90 -1.18
CA LEU A 71 11.86 -11.34 -1.34
C LEU A 71 11.48 -11.80 -2.77
N LEU A 72 10.30 -11.41 -3.25
CA LEU A 72 9.84 -11.77 -4.59
C LEU A 72 10.67 -11.12 -5.70
N SER A 73 11.01 -9.84 -5.55
CA SER A 73 11.89 -9.13 -6.50
C SER A 73 13.23 -9.83 -6.64
N GLN A 74 13.79 -10.31 -5.54
CA GLN A 74 15.03 -11.05 -5.54
C GLN A 74 14.87 -12.43 -6.20
N GLY A 75 13.81 -13.17 -5.86
CA GLY A 75 13.52 -14.48 -6.46
C GLY A 75 13.34 -14.39 -7.97
N LYS A 76 12.53 -13.44 -8.45
CA LYS A 76 12.36 -13.17 -9.88
C LYS A 76 13.70 -12.84 -10.56
N SER A 77 14.50 -11.96 -9.96
CA SER A 77 15.81 -11.60 -10.51
C SER A 77 16.78 -12.79 -10.59
N TRP A 78 16.73 -13.73 -9.67
CA TRP A 78 17.53 -14.95 -9.75
C TRP A 78 17.10 -15.84 -10.93
N ILE A 79 15.81 -15.97 -11.16
CA ILE A 79 15.27 -16.76 -12.28
C ILE A 79 15.61 -16.12 -13.63
N GLU A 80 15.40 -14.80 -13.78
CA GLU A 80 15.74 -14.06 -15.00
C GLU A 80 17.24 -14.14 -15.36
N LYS A 81 18.11 -14.15 -14.35
CA LYS A 81 19.58 -14.24 -14.53
C LYS A 81 20.10 -15.68 -14.60
N GLY A 82 19.25 -16.70 -14.49
CA GLY A 82 19.66 -18.10 -14.47
C GLY A 82 20.39 -18.52 -13.18
N ASN A 83 20.27 -17.75 -12.11
CA ASN A 83 20.96 -18.00 -10.83
C ASN A 83 20.13 -18.93 -9.90
N PHE A 84 19.65 -20.05 -10.44
CA PHE A 84 18.73 -20.97 -9.76
C PHE A 84 19.28 -21.52 -8.45
N ASN A 85 20.58 -21.79 -8.38
CA ASN A 85 21.26 -22.31 -7.19
C ASN A 85 21.15 -21.38 -5.95
N GLN A 86 20.77 -20.11 -6.13
CA GLN A 86 20.59 -19.21 -5.00
C GLN A 86 19.38 -19.58 -4.13
N PHE A 87 18.31 -20.14 -4.72
CA PHE A 87 17.15 -20.60 -3.95
C PHE A 87 17.56 -21.66 -2.94
N GLN A 88 18.23 -22.74 -3.38
CA GLN A 88 18.65 -23.84 -2.53
C GLN A 88 19.66 -23.42 -1.44
N LYS A 89 20.43 -22.34 -1.67
CA LYS A 89 21.32 -21.78 -0.65
C LYS A 89 20.59 -21.16 0.52
N VAL A 90 19.39 -20.64 0.30
CA VAL A 90 18.65 -19.87 1.32
C VAL A 90 17.47 -20.62 1.90
N PHE A 91 16.86 -21.55 1.14
CA PHE A 91 15.70 -22.30 1.59
C PHE A 91 15.55 -23.64 0.86
N SER A 92 15.20 -24.68 1.60
CA SER A 92 14.76 -25.97 1.08
C SER A 92 13.64 -26.55 1.95
N CYS A 93 12.54 -27.01 1.33
CA CYS A 93 11.50 -27.75 2.04
C CYS A 93 12.00 -29.06 2.65
N ARG A 94 13.10 -29.62 2.16
CA ARG A 94 13.71 -30.86 2.70
C ARG A 94 14.47 -30.62 4.01
N ASN A 95 14.71 -29.36 4.36
CA ASN A 95 15.36 -28.97 5.60
C ASN A 95 14.33 -28.52 6.64
N PRO A 96 14.10 -29.31 7.72
CA PRO A 96 13.11 -28.94 8.74
C PRO A 96 13.44 -27.62 9.44
N ASN A 97 14.72 -27.25 9.57
CA ASN A 97 15.10 -25.98 10.19
C ASN A 97 14.64 -24.78 9.35
N ASP A 98 14.67 -24.88 8.01
CA ASP A 98 14.21 -23.81 7.13
C ASP A 98 12.69 -23.62 7.25
N ILE A 99 11.94 -24.73 7.34
CA ILE A 99 10.49 -24.70 7.53
C ILE A 99 10.13 -24.12 8.91
N ILE A 100 10.76 -24.61 9.98
CA ILE A 100 10.50 -24.13 11.34
C ILE A 100 10.87 -22.63 11.44
N SER A 101 11.97 -22.22 10.80
CA SER A 101 12.36 -20.81 10.70
C SER A 101 11.25 -19.94 10.11
N GLU A 102 10.56 -20.40 9.05
CA GLU A 102 9.44 -19.67 8.45
C GLU A 102 8.23 -19.60 9.38
N PHE A 103 7.89 -20.67 10.10
CA PHE A 103 6.81 -20.62 11.11
C PHE A 103 7.13 -19.64 12.24
N LEU A 104 8.38 -19.57 12.69
CA LEU A 104 8.80 -18.58 13.69
C LEU A 104 8.72 -17.15 13.14
N PHE A 105 9.01 -16.93 11.85
CA PHE A 105 8.78 -15.67 11.18
C PHE A 105 7.29 -15.29 11.18
N LEU A 106 6.38 -16.22 10.89
CA LEU A 106 4.93 -15.97 10.91
C LEU A 106 4.45 -15.55 12.29
N ILE A 107 4.89 -16.26 13.34
CA ILE A 107 4.57 -15.90 14.73
C ILE A 107 5.11 -14.48 15.03
N SER A 108 6.32 -14.20 14.60
CA SER A 108 6.93 -12.88 14.76
C SER A 108 6.13 -11.78 14.07
N ASN A 109 5.67 -12.03 12.84
CA ASN A 109 4.89 -11.06 12.07
C ASN A 109 3.55 -10.74 12.76
N LEU A 110 2.89 -11.74 13.36
CA LEU A 110 1.69 -11.53 14.17
C LEU A 110 1.96 -10.62 15.38
N TYR A 111 3.05 -10.86 16.12
CA TYR A 111 3.42 -9.98 17.23
C TYR A 111 3.82 -8.58 16.76
N SER A 112 4.44 -8.45 15.58
CA SER A 112 4.77 -7.14 15.00
C SER A 112 3.51 -6.35 14.68
N SER A 113 2.48 -6.98 14.13
CA SER A 113 1.19 -6.32 13.82
C SER A 113 0.38 -5.89 15.04
N GLU A 114 0.73 -6.41 16.23
CA GLU A 114 0.17 -6.04 17.54
C GLU A 114 1.10 -5.11 18.33
N ASP A 115 2.07 -4.46 17.68
CA ASP A 115 3.10 -3.60 18.28
C ASP A 115 3.92 -4.25 19.40
N SER A 116 3.87 -5.59 19.51
CA SER A 116 4.63 -6.38 20.48
C SER A 116 6.05 -6.66 19.97
N PHE A 117 6.82 -5.61 19.69
CA PHE A 117 8.12 -5.69 19.00
C PHE A 117 9.18 -6.55 19.71
N GLU A 118 9.19 -6.58 21.04
CA GLU A 118 10.14 -7.41 21.81
C GLU A 118 9.88 -8.90 21.56
N LYS A 119 8.61 -9.34 21.62
CA LYS A 119 8.21 -10.72 21.33
C LYS A 119 8.48 -11.07 19.87
N SER A 120 8.13 -10.15 18.95
CA SER A 120 8.43 -10.31 17.54
C SER A 120 9.92 -10.54 17.31
N ASN A 121 10.78 -9.69 17.88
CA ASN A 121 12.23 -9.82 17.74
C ASN A 121 12.79 -11.09 18.39
N PHE A 122 12.20 -11.58 19.47
CA PHE A 122 12.57 -12.87 20.05
C PHE A 122 12.37 -14.00 19.05
N TYR A 123 11.18 -14.12 18.44
CA TYR A 123 10.91 -15.16 17.45
C TYR A 123 11.73 -14.99 16.16
N LEU A 124 12.01 -13.76 15.74
CA LEU A 124 12.92 -13.49 14.61
C LEU A 124 14.35 -13.94 14.90
N ASN A 125 14.84 -13.78 16.11
CA ASN A 125 16.16 -14.26 16.49
C ASN A 125 16.21 -15.80 16.45
N LEU A 126 15.18 -16.51 16.89
CA LEU A 126 15.06 -17.95 16.75
C LEU A 126 14.99 -18.38 15.29
N SER A 127 14.19 -17.69 14.47
CA SER A 127 14.11 -17.90 13.03
C SER A 127 15.50 -17.77 12.37
N ASN A 128 16.21 -16.68 12.64
CA ASN A 128 17.56 -16.45 12.11
C ASN A 128 18.61 -17.45 12.63
N PHE A 129 18.43 -17.98 13.84
CA PHE A 129 19.29 -19.04 14.36
C PHE A 129 19.12 -20.35 13.60
N LEU A 130 17.87 -20.73 13.28
CA LEU A 130 17.57 -21.95 12.53
C LEU A 130 17.94 -21.84 11.06
N ASN A 131 17.72 -20.69 10.42
CA ASN A 131 18.11 -20.44 9.05
C ASN A 131 18.87 -19.09 8.91
N PRO A 132 20.17 -19.05 9.25
CA PRO A 132 20.97 -17.82 9.17
C PRO A 132 21.23 -17.32 7.75
N LYS A 133 20.95 -18.16 6.73
CA LYS A 133 21.13 -17.81 5.32
C LYS A 133 19.92 -17.06 4.74
N PHE A 134 18.76 -17.15 5.39
CA PHE A 134 17.53 -16.47 4.96
C PHE A 134 17.48 -15.05 5.51
N ILE A 135 18.39 -14.21 5.05
CA ILE A 135 18.59 -12.82 5.54
C ILE A 135 17.38 -11.90 5.33
N PHE A 136 16.41 -12.29 4.48
CA PHE A 136 15.20 -11.48 4.22
C PHE A 136 14.40 -11.15 5.50
N ASN A 137 14.44 -12.04 6.50
CA ASN A 137 13.74 -11.81 7.76
C ASN A 137 14.33 -10.63 8.56
N LEU A 138 15.55 -10.19 8.26
CA LEU A 138 16.15 -8.99 8.84
C LEU A 138 15.40 -7.71 8.45
N SER A 139 14.62 -7.73 7.36
CA SER A 139 13.77 -6.59 7.00
C SER A 139 12.70 -6.32 8.07
N LEU A 140 12.08 -7.38 8.62
CA LEU A 140 11.12 -7.24 9.71
C LEU A 140 11.79 -6.82 11.03
N VAL A 141 13.02 -7.31 11.30
CA VAL A 141 13.78 -6.82 12.47
C VAL A 141 14.04 -5.33 12.37
N ALA A 142 14.45 -4.84 11.18
CA ALA A 142 14.69 -3.43 10.95
C ALA A 142 13.41 -2.60 11.05
N GLU A 143 12.28 -3.14 10.58
CA GLU A 143 10.95 -2.52 10.71
C GLU A 143 10.55 -2.37 12.17
N ASN A 144 10.58 -3.45 12.94
CA ASN A 144 10.27 -3.42 14.38
C ASN A 144 11.13 -2.39 15.12
N GLN A 145 12.43 -2.34 14.81
CA GLN A 145 13.35 -1.37 15.43
C GLN A 145 13.03 0.06 15.02
N TYR A 146 12.60 0.28 13.75
CA TYR A 146 12.15 1.59 13.29
C TYR A 146 10.85 2.03 13.99
N LEU A 147 9.84 1.17 14.05
CA LEU A 147 8.56 1.45 14.71
C LEU A 147 8.75 1.70 16.21
N ASN A 148 9.65 0.95 16.85
CA ASN A 148 10.03 1.16 18.25
C ASN A 148 10.99 2.35 18.47
N LYS A 149 11.21 3.19 17.45
CA LYS A 149 12.09 4.38 17.48
C LYS A 149 13.56 4.07 17.82
N GLU A 150 13.99 2.82 17.66
CA GLU A 150 15.37 2.35 17.88
C GLU A 150 16.24 2.54 16.63
N TYR A 151 16.30 3.75 16.07
CA TYR A 151 16.90 4.03 14.75
C TYR A 151 18.35 3.58 14.59
N LYS A 152 19.17 3.72 15.66
CA LYS A 152 20.57 3.24 15.64
C LYS A 152 20.65 1.73 15.46
N LYS A 153 19.73 0.95 16.08
CA LYS A 153 19.68 -0.51 15.92
C LYS A 153 19.17 -0.86 14.51
N ALA A 154 18.14 -0.17 14.01
CA ALA A 154 17.63 -0.34 12.66
C ALA A 154 18.75 -0.19 11.62
N ARG A 155 19.54 0.88 11.68
CA ARG A 155 20.70 1.09 10.79
C ARG A 155 21.73 -0.05 10.88
N LYS A 156 21.99 -0.56 12.10
CA LYS A 156 22.91 -1.70 12.29
C LYS A 156 22.36 -2.99 11.64
N THR A 157 21.05 -3.20 11.75
CA THR A 157 20.39 -4.35 11.11
C THR A 157 20.37 -4.22 9.59
N LEU A 158 20.06 -3.03 9.06
CA LEU A 158 20.08 -2.75 7.62
C LEU A 158 21.46 -2.99 6.98
N LYS A 159 22.55 -2.71 7.71
CA LYS A 159 23.92 -3.04 7.23
C LYS A 159 24.17 -4.55 7.08
N LYS A 160 23.45 -5.41 7.80
CA LYS A 160 23.55 -6.87 7.66
C LYS A 160 22.85 -7.39 6.40
N LEU A 161 21.92 -6.59 5.83
CA LEU A 161 21.30 -6.86 4.54
C LEU A 161 22.23 -6.54 3.36
N ASP A 162 23.45 -6.13 3.61
CA ASP A 162 24.42 -5.78 2.58
C ASP A 162 24.81 -7.03 1.78
N ASN A 163 24.23 -7.13 0.59
CA ASN A 163 24.61 -8.13 -0.40
C ASN A 163 25.21 -7.36 -1.58
N LYS A 164 26.55 -7.28 -1.58
CA LYS A 164 27.33 -6.43 -2.50
C LYS A 164 26.78 -6.45 -3.92
N ASN A 165 26.46 -5.28 -4.45
CA ASN A 165 25.92 -5.04 -5.79
C ASN A 165 24.49 -5.55 -6.02
N ASN A 166 23.65 -5.60 -5.00
CA ASN A 166 22.24 -5.96 -5.16
C ASN A 166 21.34 -4.72 -5.05
N ILE A 167 20.88 -4.25 -6.19
CA ILE A 167 20.06 -3.04 -6.30
C ILE A 167 18.77 -3.07 -5.44
N PHE A 168 18.16 -4.25 -5.21
CA PHE A 168 16.95 -4.37 -4.42
C PHE A 168 17.22 -4.13 -2.93
N TYR A 169 18.33 -4.68 -2.40
CA TYR A 169 18.74 -4.46 -1.01
C TYR A 169 19.22 -3.03 -0.78
N ASP A 170 20.01 -2.50 -1.71
CA ASP A 170 20.49 -1.13 -1.63
C ASP A 170 19.31 -0.14 -1.64
N TRP A 171 18.38 -0.33 -2.55
CA TRP A 171 17.19 0.52 -2.61
C TRP A 171 16.29 0.39 -1.37
N TYR A 172 16.09 -0.81 -0.84
CA TYR A 172 15.38 -1.03 0.41
C TYR A 172 16.04 -0.28 1.58
N ARG A 173 17.36 -0.33 1.68
CA ARG A 173 18.15 0.39 2.70
C ARG A 173 18.01 1.90 2.56
N ILE A 174 18.13 2.42 1.34
CA ILE A 174 17.96 3.85 1.05
C ILE A 174 16.56 4.31 1.48
N LYS A 175 15.51 3.60 1.09
CA LYS A 175 14.13 3.95 1.51
C LYS A 175 13.97 3.95 3.02
N LYS A 176 14.48 2.94 3.70
CA LYS A 176 14.36 2.85 5.17
C LYS A 176 15.19 3.94 5.87
N GLU A 177 16.39 4.25 5.38
CA GLU A 177 17.19 5.37 5.89
C GLU A 177 16.49 6.72 5.67
N THR A 178 15.83 6.91 4.51
CA THR A 178 15.02 8.09 4.24
C THR A 178 13.91 8.28 5.28
N GLN A 179 13.20 7.18 5.63
CA GLN A 179 12.16 7.20 6.66
C GLN A 179 12.73 7.54 8.05
N ILE A 180 13.90 7.00 8.38
CA ILE A 180 14.58 7.30 9.64
C ILE A 180 14.99 8.79 9.72
N ILE A 181 15.58 9.33 8.64
CA ILE A 181 15.96 10.74 8.55
C ILE A 181 14.74 11.65 8.71
N ALA A 182 13.61 11.30 8.08
CA ALA A 182 12.37 12.06 8.23
C ALA A 182 11.89 12.15 9.68
N LYS A 183 12.08 11.09 10.48
CA LYS A 183 11.71 11.06 11.91
C LYS A 183 12.73 11.70 12.83
N GLU A 184 14.04 11.63 12.54
CA GLU A 184 15.10 12.16 13.40
C GLU A 184 15.44 13.62 13.11
N VAL A 185 15.39 14.04 11.84
CA VAL A 185 15.90 15.33 11.38
C VAL A 185 14.81 16.16 10.72
N GLY A 186 14.01 15.55 9.83
CA GLY A 186 12.90 16.22 9.17
C GLY A 186 12.72 15.82 7.72
N ASN A 187 11.61 16.29 7.16
CA ASN A 187 11.17 15.92 5.81
C ASN A 187 12.08 16.48 4.70
N ASN A 188 12.60 17.70 4.87
CA ASN A 188 13.46 18.32 3.86
C ASN A 188 14.79 17.56 3.72
N GLU A 189 15.39 17.17 4.83
CA GLU A 189 16.64 16.42 4.87
C GLU A 189 16.45 15.02 4.30
N SER A 190 15.30 14.39 4.55
CA SER A 190 14.97 13.08 3.99
C SER A 190 14.79 13.15 2.47
N LEU A 191 14.15 14.21 1.95
CA LEU A 191 14.02 14.46 0.51
C LEU A 191 15.40 14.65 -0.13
N ASN A 192 16.23 15.50 0.46
CA ASN A 192 17.59 15.74 -0.05
C ASN A 192 18.42 14.44 -0.07
N PHE A 193 18.30 13.62 0.96
CA PHE A 193 19.01 12.34 1.04
C PHE A 193 18.60 11.38 -0.09
N ILE A 194 17.28 11.13 -0.26
CA ILE A 194 16.84 10.18 -1.28
C ILE A 194 17.14 10.68 -2.70
N ASP A 195 17.05 11.98 -2.95
CA ASP A 195 17.39 12.58 -4.24
C ASP A 195 18.88 12.37 -4.59
N LEU A 196 19.76 12.55 -3.61
CA LEU A 196 21.20 12.32 -3.79
C LEU A 196 21.51 10.83 -4.05
N GLU A 197 20.86 9.93 -3.32
CA GLU A 197 21.08 8.48 -3.51
C GLU A 197 20.48 8.01 -4.83
N PHE A 198 19.30 8.49 -5.21
CA PHE A 198 18.67 8.16 -6.49
C PHE A 198 19.51 8.60 -7.69
N LYS A 199 20.10 9.81 -7.66
CA LYS A 199 20.97 10.33 -8.72
C LYS A 199 22.24 9.50 -8.94
N LYS A 200 22.67 8.69 -7.97
CA LYS A 200 23.80 7.76 -8.12
C LYS A 200 23.43 6.50 -8.91
N ILE A 201 22.14 6.21 -9.08
CA ILE A 201 21.66 5.02 -9.78
C ILE A 201 21.64 5.31 -11.28
N VAL A 202 22.58 4.75 -12.02
CA VAL A 202 22.75 5.00 -13.46
C VAL A 202 21.54 4.49 -14.28
N SER A 203 20.96 3.35 -13.88
CA SER A 203 19.83 2.74 -14.59
C SER A 203 18.79 2.23 -13.59
N PRO A 204 17.91 3.11 -13.08
CA PRO A 204 16.88 2.70 -12.15
C PRO A 204 15.87 1.76 -12.82
N ASN A 205 15.53 0.67 -12.12
CA ASN A 205 14.50 -0.24 -12.59
C ASN A 205 13.08 0.34 -12.35
N LYS A 206 12.06 -0.32 -12.92
CA LYS A 206 10.65 0.12 -12.83
C LYS A 206 10.19 0.32 -11.39
N LYS A 207 10.62 -0.52 -10.44
CA LYS A 207 10.28 -0.39 -9.02
C LYS A 207 10.85 0.89 -8.40
N ILE A 208 12.10 1.18 -8.69
CA ILE A 208 12.78 2.38 -8.19
C ILE A 208 12.10 3.65 -8.72
N LEU A 209 11.78 3.67 -10.03
CA LEU A 209 11.04 4.79 -10.64
C LEU A 209 9.66 4.97 -9.99
N PHE A 210 8.94 3.88 -9.74
CA PHE A 210 7.64 3.92 -9.09
C PHE A 210 7.72 4.41 -7.65
N ASP A 211 8.66 3.88 -6.88
CA ASP A 211 8.88 4.33 -5.50
C ASP A 211 9.24 5.82 -5.45
N MET A 212 10.08 6.32 -6.39
CA MET A 212 10.41 7.74 -6.48
C MET A 212 9.22 8.62 -6.88
N ALA A 213 8.41 8.18 -7.84
CA ALA A 213 7.19 8.89 -8.22
C ALA A 213 6.25 9.08 -7.02
N ASN A 214 6.00 7.99 -6.27
CA ASN A 214 5.19 8.05 -5.05
C ASN A 214 5.83 8.93 -3.97
N PHE A 215 7.14 8.87 -3.82
CA PHE A 215 7.89 9.68 -2.87
C PHE A 215 7.73 11.17 -3.18
N TYR A 216 7.98 11.59 -4.41
CA TYR A 216 7.79 12.97 -4.84
C TYR A 216 6.34 13.43 -4.67
N LYS A 217 5.35 12.60 -5.03
CA LYS A 217 3.94 12.91 -4.78
C LYS A 217 3.66 13.22 -3.30
N ASN A 218 4.16 12.36 -2.38
CA ASN A 218 3.97 12.52 -0.94
C ASN A 218 4.65 13.80 -0.39
N PHE A 219 5.75 14.22 -0.99
CA PHE A 219 6.44 15.48 -0.66
C PHE A 219 5.88 16.69 -1.43
N LYS A 220 4.73 16.55 -2.10
CA LYS A 220 4.09 17.60 -2.91
C LYS A 220 4.98 18.11 -4.05
N LYS A 221 5.98 17.32 -4.48
CA LYS A 221 6.80 17.54 -5.66
C LYS A 221 6.13 16.92 -6.89
N TYR A 222 4.99 17.51 -7.25
CA TYR A 222 4.08 16.90 -8.22
C TYR A 222 4.66 16.84 -9.64
N ASP A 223 5.40 17.87 -10.07
CA ASP A 223 6.03 17.91 -11.41
C ASP A 223 7.01 16.73 -11.57
N GLU A 224 7.86 16.50 -10.56
CA GLU A 224 8.81 15.39 -10.55
C GLU A 224 8.09 14.04 -10.53
N ALA A 225 7.02 13.90 -9.75
CA ALA A 225 6.22 12.68 -9.69
C ALA A 225 5.63 12.33 -11.07
N ILE A 226 5.07 13.32 -11.78
CA ILE A 226 4.47 13.15 -13.10
C ILE A 226 5.49 12.64 -14.12
N ILE A 227 6.74 13.13 -14.09
CA ILE A 227 7.79 12.65 -14.99
C ILE A 227 7.94 11.13 -14.89
N TYR A 228 8.07 10.60 -13.67
CA TYR A 228 8.30 9.17 -13.47
C TYR A 228 7.05 8.33 -13.69
N TYR A 229 5.86 8.81 -13.32
CA TYR A 229 4.61 8.13 -13.70
C TYR A 229 4.47 8.04 -15.21
N THR A 230 4.79 9.12 -15.94
CA THR A 230 4.70 9.15 -17.41
C THR A 230 5.67 8.15 -18.03
N GLN A 231 6.93 8.13 -17.59
CA GLN A 231 7.91 7.14 -18.06
C GLN A 231 7.43 5.70 -17.83
N LEU A 232 6.80 5.43 -16.69
CA LEU A 232 6.28 4.11 -16.39
C LEU A 232 5.07 3.75 -17.26
N ILE A 233 4.12 4.67 -17.46
CA ILE A 233 2.94 4.47 -18.30
C ILE A 233 3.32 4.11 -19.75
N GLU A 234 4.40 4.69 -20.28
CA GLU A 234 4.88 4.41 -21.64
C GLU A 234 5.51 3.02 -21.80
N ILE A 235 5.90 2.36 -20.69
CA ILE A 235 6.55 1.04 -20.71
C ILE A 235 5.54 -0.12 -20.66
N PHE A 236 4.34 0.12 -20.13
CA PHE A 236 3.35 -0.93 -19.92
C PHE A 236 2.29 -0.95 -21.02
N ASP A 237 1.81 -2.16 -21.33
CA ASP A 237 0.76 -2.37 -22.33
C ASP A 237 -0.55 -1.65 -21.96
N ASP A 238 -1.31 -1.24 -22.97
CA ASP A 238 -2.48 -0.38 -22.82
C ASP A 238 -3.59 -0.97 -21.92
N ASN A 239 -3.68 -2.27 -21.80
CA ASN A 239 -4.71 -2.97 -21.02
C ASN A 239 -4.13 -3.61 -19.73
N SER A 240 -2.95 -3.22 -19.27
CA SER A 240 -2.39 -3.79 -18.05
C SER A 240 -2.95 -3.14 -16.80
N GLU A 241 -3.25 -3.94 -15.77
CA GLU A 241 -3.65 -3.48 -14.44
C GLU A 241 -2.65 -2.47 -13.84
N ILE A 242 -1.35 -2.65 -14.13
CA ILE A 242 -0.32 -1.71 -13.69
C ILE A 242 -0.47 -0.34 -14.35
N LYS A 243 -0.77 -0.31 -15.65
CA LYS A 243 -1.00 0.95 -16.36
C LYS A 243 -2.25 1.66 -15.82
N GLN A 244 -3.29 0.91 -15.51
CA GLN A 244 -4.49 1.39 -14.85
C GLN A 244 -4.15 2.10 -13.52
N ASP A 245 -3.40 1.45 -12.61
CA ASP A 245 -2.96 2.05 -11.33
C ASP A 245 -2.06 3.28 -11.54
N LEU A 246 -1.15 3.24 -12.52
CA LEU A 246 -0.28 4.38 -12.84
C LEU A 246 -1.07 5.59 -13.36
N LEU A 247 -2.08 5.38 -14.20
CA LEU A 247 -2.98 6.42 -14.69
C LEU A 247 -3.79 7.02 -13.53
N TYR A 248 -4.34 6.18 -12.65
CA TYR A 248 -5.00 6.63 -11.42
C TYR A 248 -4.09 7.52 -10.56
N ARG A 249 -2.85 7.09 -10.31
CA ARG A 249 -1.88 7.86 -9.49
C ARG A 249 -1.47 9.18 -10.14
N ARG A 250 -1.24 9.18 -11.46
CA ARG A 250 -0.89 10.40 -12.19
C ARG A 250 -2.09 11.34 -12.29
N GLY A 251 -3.28 10.82 -12.53
CA GLY A 251 -4.54 11.55 -12.52
C GLY A 251 -4.79 12.26 -11.18
N GLY A 252 -4.62 11.54 -10.07
CA GLY A 252 -4.70 12.12 -8.74
C GLY A 252 -3.60 13.15 -8.44
N THR A 253 -2.42 13.00 -9.07
CA THR A 253 -1.35 14.01 -8.96
C THR A 253 -1.71 15.28 -9.72
N TYR A 254 -2.27 15.18 -10.93
CA TYR A 254 -2.78 16.32 -11.69
C TYR A 254 -3.92 17.04 -10.95
N GLU A 255 -4.79 16.30 -10.26
CA GLU A 255 -5.86 16.89 -9.46
C GLU A 255 -5.28 17.79 -8.36
N ARG A 256 -4.27 17.34 -7.62
CA ARG A 256 -3.57 18.13 -6.60
C ARG A 256 -2.92 19.41 -7.16
N MET A 257 -2.54 19.42 -8.43
CA MET A 257 -2.05 20.60 -9.16
C MET A 257 -3.17 21.47 -9.73
N LYS A 258 -4.43 21.07 -9.57
CA LYS A 258 -5.61 21.71 -10.19
C LYS A 258 -5.60 21.66 -11.73
N GLU A 259 -4.82 20.74 -12.30
CA GLU A 259 -4.76 20.44 -13.74
C GLU A 259 -5.91 19.49 -14.15
N TYR A 260 -7.12 19.93 -13.89
CA TYR A 260 -8.32 19.07 -13.91
C TYR A 260 -8.57 18.37 -15.25
N SER A 261 -8.28 19.01 -16.38
CA SER A 261 -8.47 18.37 -17.69
C SER A 261 -7.56 17.17 -17.90
N LYS A 262 -6.31 17.23 -17.37
CA LYS A 262 -5.36 16.12 -17.44
C LYS A 262 -5.73 15.03 -16.44
N SER A 263 -6.17 15.45 -15.23
CA SER A 263 -6.67 14.53 -14.21
C SER A 263 -7.86 13.72 -14.70
N ASP A 264 -8.90 14.40 -15.20
CA ASP A 264 -10.12 13.74 -15.72
C ASP A 264 -9.78 12.77 -16.85
N LYS A 265 -8.85 13.14 -17.74
CA LYS A 265 -8.41 12.27 -18.83
C LYS A 265 -7.75 10.99 -18.29
N ASP A 266 -6.77 11.12 -17.41
CA ASP A 266 -6.04 9.96 -16.86
C ASP A 266 -6.97 9.03 -16.07
N LEU A 267 -7.87 9.59 -15.23
CA LEU A 267 -8.84 8.81 -14.47
C LEU A 267 -9.86 8.10 -15.38
N GLN A 268 -10.33 8.77 -16.43
CA GLN A 268 -11.19 8.15 -17.43
C GLN A 268 -10.46 7.08 -18.25
N ASP A 269 -9.19 7.29 -18.59
CA ASP A 269 -8.37 6.28 -19.28
C ASP A 269 -8.09 5.08 -18.36
N SER A 270 -7.93 5.29 -17.05
CA SER A 270 -7.87 4.23 -16.04
C SER A 270 -9.17 3.39 -16.03
N LEU A 271 -10.33 4.04 -16.00
CA LEU A 271 -11.65 3.38 -16.04
C LEU A 271 -11.98 2.70 -17.36
N LYS A 272 -11.29 3.01 -18.47
CA LYS A 272 -11.41 2.23 -19.71
C LYS A 272 -10.75 0.86 -19.62
N ILE A 273 -9.70 0.75 -18.79
CA ILE A 273 -8.99 -0.51 -18.53
C ILE A 273 -9.78 -1.35 -17.53
N ASP A 274 -10.19 -0.75 -16.41
CA ASP A 274 -11.04 -1.37 -15.39
C ASP A 274 -12.23 -0.46 -15.07
N PRO A 275 -13.40 -0.71 -15.70
CA PRO A 275 -14.61 0.10 -15.49
C PRO A 275 -15.23 -0.04 -14.10
N ASP A 276 -14.91 -1.12 -13.38
CA ASP A 276 -15.49 -1.46 -12.08
C ASP A 276 -14.51 -1.17 -10.91
N ASP A 277 -13.45 -0.39 -11.15
CA ASP A 277 -12.60 0.08 -10.05
C ASP A 277 -13.33 1.12 -9.20
N ALA A 278 -13.84 0.66 -8.06
CA ALA A 278 -14.61 1.48 -7.13
C ALA A 278 -13.83 2.72 -6.63
N TYR A 279 -12.51 2.60 -6.47
CA TYR A 279 -11.68 3.70 -5.96
C TYR A 279 -11.46 4.78 -7.03
N VAL A 280 -11.27 4.39 -8.29
CA VAL A 280 -11.14 5.35 -9.40
C VAL A 280 -12.47 6.03 -9.67
N LEU A 281 -13.59 5.27 -9.67
CA LEU A 281 -14.94 5.83 -9.77
C LEU A 281 -15.20 6.87 -8.68
N ASN A 282 -14.92 6.50 -7.42
CA ASN A 282 -15.08 7.39 -6.28
C ASN A 282 -14.22 8.66 -6.40
N TYR A 283 -12.94 8.52 -6.76
CA TYR A 283 -12.03 9.65 -6.84
C TYR A 283 -12.44 10.66 -7.93
N LEU A 284 -12.76 10.17 -9.13
CA LEU A 284 -13.19 11.01 -10.25
C LEU A 284 -14.50 11.73 -9.93
N ALA A 285 -15.48 10.99 -9.41
CA ALA A 285 -16.78 11.52 -9.04
C ALA A 285 -16.68 12.59 -7.94
N TYR A 286 -15.92 12.31 -6.88
CA TYR A 286 -15.70 13.28 -5.80
C TYR A 286 -15.03 14.56 -6.31
N SER A 287 -13.99 14.43 -7.16
CA SER A 287 -13.35 15.59 -7.81
C SER A 287 -14.32 16.41 -8.67
N TRP A 288 -15.27 15.77 -9.35
CA TRP A 288 -16.30 16.47 -10.10
C TRP A 288 -17.30 17.21 -9.19
N LEU A 289 -17.72 16.59 -8.09
CA LEU A 289 -18.60 17.22 -7.10
C LEU A 289 -17.98 18.48 -6.49
N GLU A 290 -16.73 18.41 -6.06
CA GLU A 290 -16.01 19.55 -5.48
C GLU A 290 -15.90 20.74 -6.45
N ARG A 291 -15.88 20.47 -7.75
CA ARG A 291 -15.85 21.47 -8.82
C ARG A 291 -17.24 21.91 -9.31
N ASN A 292 -18.31 21.37 -8.73
CA ASN A 292 -19.68 21.56 -9.23
C ASN A 292 -19.81 21.21 -10.73
N PHE A 293 -19.16 20.12 -11.15
CA PHE A 293 -19.08 19.66 -12.54
C PHE A 293 -19.72 18.28 -12.67
N LYS A 294 -20.55 18.06 -13.69
CA LYS A 294 -21.18 16.78 -14.04
C LYS A 294 -21.81 16.05 -12.83
N ILE A 295 -22.53 16.77 -11.99
CA ILE A 295 -23.04 16.25 -10.68
C ILE A 295 -23.87 14.98 -10.85
N GLU A 296 -24.74 14.90 -11.85
CA GLU A 296 -25.59 13.72 -12.06
C GLU A 296 -24.77 12.47 -12.44
N GLU A 297 -23.73 12.66 -13.28
CA GLU A 297 -22.81 11.57 -13.66
C GLU A 297 -21.97 11.14 -12.43
N ALA A 298 -21.49 12.11 -11.65
CA ALA A 298 -20.72 11.85 -10.43
C ALA A 298 -21.52 11.02 -9.41
N ILE A 299 -22.81 11.35 -9.20
CA ILE A 299 -23.67 10.59 -8.29
C ILE A 299 -23.81 9.14 -8.77
N LYS A 300 -24.05 8.90 -10.06
CA LYS A 300 -24.14 7.55 -10.61
C LYS A 300 -22.86 6.75 -10.43
N MET A 301 -21.71 7.39 -10.64
CA MET A 301 -20.41 6.74 -10.40
C MET A 301 -20.21 6.38 -8.93
N LEU A 302 -20.65 7.24 -7.99
CA LEU A 302 -20.59 6.95 -6.55
C LEU A 302 -21.58 5.86 -6.14
N GLU A 303 -22.76 5.82 -6.74
CA GLU A 303 -23.72 4.72 -6.51
C GLU A 303 -23.11 3.38 -6.97
N THR A 304 -22.47 3.34 -8.15
CA THR A 304 -21.76 2.15 -8.63
C THR A 304 -20.59 1.79 -7.70
N ALA A 305 -19.76 2.75 -7.30
CA ALA A 305 -18.66 2.51 -6.37
C ALA A 305 -19.15 1.94 -5.04
N TYR A 306 -20.27 2.44 -4.52
CA TYR A 306 -20.88 1.94 -3.28
C TYR A 306 -21.47 0.53 -3.45
N GLU A 307 -22.01 0.18 -4.62
CA GLU A 307 -22.46 -1.19 -4.89
C GLU A 307 -21.30 -2.19 -4.90
N LEU A 308 -20.14 -1.77 -5.41
CA LEU A 308 -18.92 -2.57 -5.46
C LEU A 308 -18.27 -2.71 -4.07
N GLU A 309 -18.16 -1.60 -3.33
CA GLU A 309 -17.45 -1.53 -2.04
C GLU A 309 -18.31 -0.87 -0.96
N SER A 310 -19.43 -1.51 -0.58
CA SER A 310 -20.47 -0.96 0.32
C SER A 310 -20.02 -0.73 1.76
N ASN A 311 -18.87 -1.23 2.19
CA ASN A 311 -18.31 -1.07 3.52
C ASN A 311 -17.09 -0.14 3.57
N ASP A 312 -16.64 0.40 2.43
CA ASP A 312 -15.54 1.35 2.41
C ASP A 312 -16.01 2.72 2.92
N PRO A 313 -15.43 3.24 4.02
CA PRO A 313 -15.92 4.47 4.65
C PRO A 313 -15.68 5.72 3.79
N TYR A 314 -14.65 5.75 2.92
CA TYR A 314 -14.39 6.86 2.02
C TYR A 314 -15.44 6.95 0.91
N ILE A 315 -15.85 5.80 0.36
CA ILE A 315 -16.92 5.73 -0.63
C ILE A 315 -18.25 6.10 -0.01
N ILE A 316 -18.51 5.63 1.22
CA ILE A 316 -19.72 5.98 1.98
C ILE A 316 -19.78 7.48 2.28
N ASP A 317 -18.65 8.10 2.65
CA ASP A 317 -18.59 9.56 2.86
C ASP A 317 -18.85 10.32 1.57
N SER A 318 -18.20 9.94 0.48
CA SER A 318 -18.32 10.61 -0.82
C SER A 318 -19.77 10.58 -1.35
N ILE A 319 -20.47 9.45 -1.26
CA ILE A 319 -21.88 9.38 -1.67
C ILE A 319 -22.79 10.18 -0.72
N GLY A 320 -22.49 10.19 0.58
CA GLY A 320 -23.16 11.03 1.55
C GLY A 320 -22.99 12.52 1.25
N TRP A 321 -21.78 12.92 0.88
CA TRP A 321 -21.46 14.29 0.47
C TRP A 321 -22.16 14.69 -0.82
N ALA A 322 -22.25 13.80 -1.80
CA ALA A 322 -23.02 14.02 -3.02
C ALA A 322 -24.50 14.33 -2.74
N TYR A 323 -25.13 13.57 -1.86
CA TYR A 323 -26.50 13.85 -1.43
C TYR A 323 -26.63 15.14 -0.63
N PHE A 324 -25.61 15.51 0.15
CA PHE A 324 -25.58 16.81 0.84
C PHE A 324 -25.57 17.97 -0.17
N LEU A 325 -24.72 17.92 -1.18
CA LEU A 325 -24.62 18.97 -2.21
C LEU A 325 -25.89 19.10 -3.06
N THR A 326 -26.64 18.01 -3.22
CA THR A 326 -27.94 17.99 -3.93
C THR A 326 -29.13 18.21 -3.03
N ASN A 327 -28.92 18.58 -1.76
CA ASN A 327 -29.93 18.87 -0.75
C ASN A 327 -30.84 17.67 -0.37
N ASP A 328 -30.46 16.43 -0.71
CA ASP A 328 -31.12 15.24 -0.15
C ASP A 328 -30.56 14.94 1.24
N TYR A 329 -30.87 15.82 2.18
CA TYR A 329 -30.33 15.75 3.55
C TYR A 329 -30.69 14.47 4.30
N LYS A 330 -31.77 13.81 3.93
CA LYS A 330 -32.18 12.54 4.56
C LYS A 330 -31.22 11.40 4.17
N LYS A 331 -30.87 11.31 2.89
CA LYS A 331 -29.88 10.33 2.44
C LYS A 331 -28.49 10.71 2.91
N ALA A 332 -28.11 11.99 2.81
CA ALA A 332 -26.84 12.50 3.29
C ALA A 332 -26.59 12.12 4.76
N GLU A 333 -27.54 12.35 5.66
CA GLU A 333 -27.39 11.98 7.07
C GLU A 333 -27.14 10.48 7.25
N LYS A 334 -27.90 9.64 6.52
CA LYS A 334 -27.74 8.17 6.62
C LYS A 334 -26.32 7.72 6.28
N PHE A 335 -25.76 8.21 5.16
CA PHE A 335 -24.44 7.81 4.70
C PHE A 335 -23.33 8.44 5.54
N LEU A 336 -23.38 9.75 5.77
CA LEU A 336 -22.33 10.45 6.54
C LEU A 336 -22.27 9.99 8.00
N LYS A 337 -23.42 9.63 8.59
CA LYS A 337 -23.44 8.97 9.91
C LYS A 337 -22.71 7.63 9.88
N ARG A 338 -22.96 6.81 8.85
CA ARG A 338 -22.27 5.52 8.72
C ARG A 338 -20.79 5.68 8.49
N ALA A 339 -20.37 6.67 7.69
CA ALA A 339 -18.96 6.96 7.44
C ALA A 339 -18.23 7.32 8.76
N VAL A 340 -18.79 8.23 9.57
CA VAL A 340 -18.16 8.65 10.84
C VAL A 340 -18.16 7.54 11.90
N GLU A 341 -19.13 6.61 11.85
CA GLU A 341 -19.12 5.42 12.72
C GLU A 341 -17.98 4.45 12.35
N LEU A 342 -17.62 4.38 11.07
CA LEU A 342 -16.53 3.53 10.58
C LEU A 342 -15.15 4.19 10.71
N MET A 343 -15.10 5.52 10.54
CA MET A 343 -13.86 6.33 10.62
C MET A 343 -14.05 7.53 11.55
N PRO A 344 -14.12 7.31 12.88
CA PRO A 344 -14.35 8.38 13.84
C PRO A 344 -13.19 9.38 13.96
N ASP A 345 -11.99 8.99 13.52
CA ASP A 345 -10.76 9.79 13.64
C ASP A 345 -10.34 10.44 12.30
N ASP A 346 -11.21 10.44 11.28
CA ASP A 346 -10.95 11.12 10.01
C ASP A 346 -11.50 12.55 10.04
N SER A 347 -10.67 13.52 9.67
CA SER A 347 -11.01 14.95 9.75
C SER A 347 -12.07 15.37 8.74
N ILE A 348 -12.05 14.82 7.52
CA ILE A 348 -12.99 15.15 6.45
C ILE A 348 -14.36 14.57 6.77
N VAL A 349 -14.41 13.31 7.18
CA VAL A 349 -15.64 12.61 7.54
C VAL A 349 -16.35 13.32 8.71
N ASN A 350 -15.60 13.77 9.75
CA ASN A 350 -16.16 14.53 10.85
C ASN A 350 -16.67 15.92 10.40
N ASP A 351 -15.99 16.59 9.47
CA ASP A 351 -16.43 17.86 8.91
C ASP A 351 -17.74 17.70 8.14
N HIS A 352 -17.82 16.72 7.24
CA HIS A 352 -19.01 16.44 6.44
C HIS A 352 -20.21 16.06 7.34
N TYR A 353 -20.00 15.22 8.36
CA TYR A 353 -21.06 14.88 9.28
C TYR A 353 -21.49 16.08 10.15
N GLY A 354 -20.58 16.94 10.52
CA GLY A 354 -20.91 18.22 11.16
C GLY A 354 -21.77 19.12 10.26
N ASP A 355 -21.44 19.18 8.97
CA ASP A 355 -22.16 20.01 7.99
C ASP A 355 -23.61 19.56 7.81
N ILE A 356 -23.86 18.25 7.66
CA ILE A 356 -25.24 17.75 7.55
C ILE A 356 -26.04 17.94 8.84
N LEU A 357 -25.43 17.75 10.00
CA LEU A 357 -26.10 18.00 11.29
C LEU A 357 -26.49 19.47 11.42
N TRP A 358 -25.66 20.40 10.94
CA TRP A 358 -25.98 21.82 10.93
C TRP A 358 -27.20 22.14 10.04
N LYS A 359 -27.25 21.57 8.83
CA LYS A 359 -28.40 21.73 7.92
C LYS A 359 -29.71 21.14 8.48
N LEU A 360 -29.60 20.12 9.33
CA LEU A 360 -30.73 19.51 10.05
C LEU A 360 -31.08 20.23 11.37
N ASP A 361 -30.56 21.44 11.60
CA ASP A 361 -30.76 22.27 12.81
C ASP A 361 -30.22 21.65 14.12
N ARG A 362 -29.38 20.61 14.04
CA ARG A 362 -28.73 19.95 15.17
C ARG A 362 -27.40 20.62 15.50
N LYS A 363 -27.43 21.93 15.74
CA LYS A 363 -26.25 22.83 15.82
C LYS A 363 -25.26 22.47 16.92
N ILE A 364 -25.72 21.95 18.07
CA ILE A 364 -24.82 21.53 19.17
C ILE A 364 -23.99 20.31 18.73
N GLN A 365 -24.65 19.35 18.10
CA GLN A 365 -24.00 18.14 17.62
C GLN A 365 -23.03 18.46 16.45
N ALA A 366 -23.42 19.33 15.53
CA ALA A 366 -22.55 19.82 14.46
C ALA A 366 -21.22 20.38 15.02
N ARG A 367 -21.33 21.29 16.01
CA ARG A 367 -20.15 21.85 16.66
C ARG A 367 -19.32 20.83 17.43
N TYR A 368 -19.91 19.74 17.92
CA TYR A 368 -19.17 18.65 18.54
C TYR A 368 -18.24 17.97 17.52
N PHE A 369 -18.77 17.59 16.35
CA PHE A 369 -17.98 16.94 15.30
C PHE A 369 -16.92 17.88 14.72
N TRP A 370 -17.22 19.15 14.45
CA TRP A 370 -16.21 20.12 14.03
C TRP A 370 -15.10 20.34 15.08
N ARG A 371 -15.43 20.30 16.38
CA ARG A 371 -14.39 20.36 17.42
C ARG A 371 -13.55 19.10 17.51
N ASN A 372 -14.05 17.95 17.13
CA ASN A 372 -13.23 16.74 17.03
C ASN A 372 -12.14 16.90 16.01
N VAL A 373 -12.42 17.49 14.84
CA VAL A 373 -11.41 17.78 13.80
C VAL A 373 -10.23 18.56 14.36
N LEU A 374 -10.48 19.55 15.26
CA LEU A 374 -9.38 20.35 15.85
C LEU A 374 -8.44 19.55 16.77
N LYS A 375 -8.77 18.33 17.13
CA LYS A 375 -7.94 17.45 17.99
C LYS A 375 -7.12 16.44 17.19
N MET A 376 -7.32 16.36 15.87
CA MET A 376 -6.66 15.40 15.01
C MET A 376 -5.27 15.92 14.59
N GLU A 377 -4.31 15.01 14.48
CA GLU A 377 -2.90 15.37 14.25
C GLU A 377 -2.60 15.77 12.78
N ASP A 378 -3.40 15.25 11.82
CA ASP A 378 -3.12 15.39 10.38
C ASP A 378 -3.91 16.52 9.70
N VAL A 379 -4.39 17.51 10.47
CA VAL A 379 -5.19 18.63 9.96
C VAL A 379 -4.27 19.79 9.59
N ASP A 380 -4.32 20.23 8.33
CA ASP A 380 -3.54 21.37 7.87
C ASP A 380 -4.16 22.72 8.31
N GLU A 381 -3.39 23.80 8.14
CA GLU A 381 -3.78 25.14 8.59
C GLU A 381 -5.04 25.65 7.85
N GLU A 382 -5.23 25.29 6.58
CA GLU A 382 -6.41 25.68 5.79
C GLU A 382 -7.68 25.05 6.37
N MET A 383 -7.64 23.75 6.65
CA MET A 383 -8.74 23.02 7.29
C MET A 383 -9.04 23.57 8.69
N LEU A 384 -8.01 23.80 9.52
CA LEU A 384 -8.17 24.39 10.85
C LEU A 384 -8.90 25.73 10.79
N ASN A 385 -8.52 26.61 9.86
CA ASN A 385 -9.19 27.91 9.67
C ASN A 385 -10.65 27.76 9.23
N LYS A 386 -10.93 26.84 8.29
CA LYS A 386 -12.29 26.51 7.84
C LYS A 386 -13.15 26.03 9.01
N ILE A 387 -12.67 25.09 9.80
CA ILE A 387 -13.38 24.51 10.94
C ILE A 387 -13.63 25.54 12.04
N ASN A 388 -12.65 26.34 12.43
CA ASN A 388 -12.82 27.39 13.41
C ASN A 388 -13.94 28.38 13.00
N LYS A 389 -13.98 28.74 11.72
CA LYS A 389 -15.03 29.60 11.18
C LYS A 389 -16.42 28.96 11.28
N LYS A 390 -16.54 27.66 10.92
CA LYS A 390 -17.78 26.90 11.05
C LYS A 390 -18.26 26.83 12.50
N ILE A 391 -17.38 26.63 13.47
CA ILE A 391 -17.71 26.56 14.89
C ILE A 391 -18.32 27.89 15.38
N ILE A 392 -17.81 29.04 14.93
CA ILE A 392 -18.23 30.37 15.35
C ILE A 392 -19.49 30.80 14.58
N GLU A 393 -19.42 30.80 13.26
CA GLU A 393 -20.44 31.38 12.39
C GLU A 393 -21.49 30.38 11.91
N GLY A 394 -21.20 29.08 11.98
CA GLY A 394 -21.97 28.03 11.31
C GLY A 394 -21.70 27.96 9.82
N LEU A 395 -22.48 27.15 9.11
CA LEU A 395 -22.49 27.17 7.64
C LEU A 395 -23.20 28.42 7.16
N LYS A 396 -22.56 29.20 6.32
CA LYS A 396 -23.26 30.27 5.58
C LYS A 396 -24.26 29.61 4.65
N ASN A 397 -25.48 30.16 4.61
CA ASN A 397 -26.45 29.77 3.60
C ASN A 397 -25.88 30.14 2.23
N SER A 398 -25.42 29.15 1.48
CA SER A 398 -25.06 29.26 0.06
C SER A 398 -26.31 29.10 -0.78
#